data_5c7948e4135db790127ed29972230374
#
_entry.id   5c7948e4135db790127ed29972230374
#
_cell.length_a   1.000
_cell.length_b   1.000
_cell.length_c   1.000
_cell.angle_alpha   90.00
_cell.angle_beta   90.00
_cell.angle_gamma   90.00
#
_symmetry.space_group_name_H-M   'P 1'
#
loop_
_entity.id
_entity.type
_entity.pdbx_description
1 polymer ?
#
loop_
_entity_poly.entity_id
_entity_poly.type
_entity_poly.pdbx_seq_one_letter_code
_entity_poly.pdbx_strand_id
1 'polypeptide(L)'
;MLISSLQVGAKPYKVTSPNGRISATLSLDKTCQLSILLDGEELMAASTIDLILEDGKQVYSQAKVARSKRSSINEVIEAPMYRQASFTFKANQLDLKLQNGFGLIVLATDEGVAYRFYQTNKGATTIYNEVADYHFGADRTAWLAYSTNKEKPMAMAFQNIYHETAICKAEDQIAFLPVTIDCNKAKVTLLETDIVSYPGMFVRANGNSLKAEFAPYPKKMDYYRWRGMSYVKETEDYIARHEGTHSYPWRILAVTEDDTQMPLNNMVYALARPNKIGSTDWIKPGKVAWDWWNDWNLRGVDFVAGINYDTYKYYIDFAAAHGLEYIILDEGWYDSNKANIMQPIDEVRLPELIEYANEKNVGIVLWTVFNVIDEKLEEACKHYAEMGI
;
A
#
# COMPACT_ATOMS: atom_id res chain seq x y z
N MET A 1 1.79 53.92 -22.46
CA MET A 1 2.46 53.46 -21.24
C MET A 1 1.67 52.27 -20.71
N LEU A 2 2.04 51.05 -21.10
CA LEU A 2 1.41 49.82 -20.62
C LEU A 2 2.09 49.42 -19.32
N ILE A 3 1.38 49.58 -18.23
CA ILE A 3 1.81 49.06 -16.93
C ILE A 3 1.55 47.55 -16.96
N SER A 4 2.59 46.75 -17.22
CA SER A 4 2.54 45.32 -16.99
C SER A 4 2.47 45.11 -15.49
N SER A 5 1.31 44.69 -14.98
CA SER A 5 1.17 44.21 -13.63
C SER A 5 2.02 42.95 -13.50
N LEU A 6 3.17 43.03 -12.86
CA LEU A 6 3.91 41.90 -12.33
C LEU A 6 2.95 41.18 -11.34
N GLN A 7 2.34 40.08 -11.78
CA GLN A 7 1.69 39.14 -10.88
C GLN A 7 2.78 38.55 -9.99
N VAL A 8 2.84 39.04 -8.74
CA VAL A 8 3.68 38.45 -7.70
C VAL A 8 3.03 37.10 -7.36
N GLY A 9 3.55 36.03 -7.94
CA GLY A 9 3.15 34.68 -7.60
C GLY A 9 3.34 34.43 -6.10
N ALA A 10 2.52 33.55 -5.51
CA ALA A 10 2.65 33.17 -4.12
C ALA A 10 4.06 32.62 -3.84
N LYS A 11 4.70 33.08 -2.75
CA LYS A 11 6.04 32.62 -2.38
C LYS A 11 6.03 31.11 -2.15
N PRO A 12 6.89 30.33 -2.81
CA PRO A 12 6.91 28.87 -2.64
C PRO A 12 7.37 28.47 -1.24
N TYR A 13 6.88 27.34 -0.78
CA TYR A 13 7.25 26.72 0.49
C TYR A 13 8.28 25.63 0.22
N LYS A 14 9.47 25.74 0.80
CA LYS A 14 10.54 24.75 0.67
C LYS A 14 10.73 23.99 1.98
N VAL A 15 10.88 22.68 1.92
CA VAL A 15 11.35 21.81 3.01
C VAL A 15 12.55 21.02 2.52
N THR A 16 13.55 20.82 3.40
CA THR A 16 14.82 20.16 3.03
C THR A 16 15.08 19.04 4.03
N SER A 17 15.63 17.93 3.57
CA SER A 17 16.02 16.79 4.42
C SER A 17 17.00 17.19 5.54
N PRO A 18 17.13 16.41 6.62
CA PRO A 18 18.06 16.68 7.70
C PRO A 18 19.52 16.83 7.24
N ASN A 19 19.98 16.03 6.27
CA ASN A 19 21.31 16.11 5.68
C ASN A 19 21.49 17.24 4.64
N GLY A 20 20.39 17.95 4.30
CA GLY A 20 20.40 19.07 3.37
C GLY A 20 20.37 18.73 1.88
N ARG A 21 20.44 17.45 1.51
CA ARG A 21 20.62 17.00 0.11
C ARG A 21 19.30 16.97 -0.68
N ILE A 22 18.22 16.43 -0.09
CA ILE A 22 16.91 16.35 -0.71
C ILE A 22 16.07 17.57 -0.34
N SER A 23 15.46 18.21 -1.31
CA SER A 23 14.54 19.30 -1.05
C SER A 23 13.26 19.19 -1.85
N ALA A 24 12.13 19.48 -1.19
CA ALA A 24 10.82 19.58 -1.81
C ALA A 24 10.36 21.04 -1.81
N THR A 25 9.81 21.50 -2.92
CA THR A 25 9.24 22.84 -3.06
C THR A 25 7.78 22.72 -3.44
N LEU A 26 6.92 23.35 -2.63
CA LEU A 26 5.48 23.40 -2.83
C LEU A 26 5.05 24.80 -3.24
N SER A 27 4.29 24.93 -4.32
CA SER A 27 3.65 26.15 -4.78
C SER A 27 2.14 26.01 -4.72
N LEU A 28 1.45 27.02 -4.15
CA LEU A 28 -0.01 27.13 -4.08
C LEU A 28 -0.48 28.33 -4.90
N ASP A 29 -0.24 28.31 -6.20
CA ASP A 29 -0.69 29.38 -7.11
C ASP A 29 -1.94 28.91 -7.89
N LYS A 30 -1.96 29.01 -9.20
CA LYS A 30 -3.08 28.56 -10.05
C LYS A 30 -3.36 27.07 -9.85
N THR A 31 -2.31 26.30 -9.62
CA THR A 31 -2.33 24.87 -9.28
C THR A 31 -1.44 24.63 -8.07
N CYS A 32 -1.74 23.60 -7.29
CA CYS A 32 -0.84 23.14 -6.23
C CYS A 32 0.21 22.24 -6.88
N GLN A 33 1.48 22.63 -6.78
CA GLN A 33 2.59 21.91 -7.44
C GLN A 33 3.68 21.56 -6.43
N LEU A 34 4.19 20.34 -6.54
CA LEU A 34 5.31 19.81 -5.77
C LEU A 34 6.46 19.46 -6.72
N SER A 35 7.68 19.90 -6.39
CA SER A 35 8.91 19.49 -7.08
C SER A 35 9.94 18.96 -6.10
N ILE A 36 10.87 18.12 -6.59
CA ILE A 36 11.90 17.46 -5.76
C ILE A 36 13.26 17.61 -6.43
N LEU A 37 14.25 18.02 -5.63
CA LEU A 37 15.65 18.12 -6.03
C LEU A 37 16.51 17.26 -5.11
N LEU A 38 17.58 16.68 -5.68
CA LEU A 38 18.68 16.05 -4.95
C LEU A 38 19.98 16.81 -5.29
N ASP A 39 20.66 17.39 -4.28
CA ASP A 39 21.88 18.20 -4.43
C ASP A 39 21.71 19.33 -5.47
N GLY A 40 20.50 19.87 -5.59
CA GLY A 40 20.17 20.94 -6.53
C GLY A 40 19.77 20.47 -7.93
N GLU A 41 19.90 19.18 -8.26
CA GLU A 41 19.45 18.60 -9.53
C GLU A 41 18.00 18.11 -9.43
N GLU A 42 17.22 18.31 -10.50
CA GLU A 42 15.80 17.96 -10.54
C GLU A 42 15.61 16.44 -10.68
N LEU A 43 14.94 15.82 -9.67
CA LEU A 43 14.46 14.45 -9.75
C LEU A 43 13.00 14.41 -10.24
N MET A 44 12.17 15.32 -9.75
CA MET A 44 10.79 15.47 -10.15
C MET A 44 10.49 16.94 -10.39
N ALA A 45 10.05 17.28 -11.59
CA ALA A 45 9.62 18.62 -11.98
C ALA A 45 8.32 19.01 -11.25
N ALA A 46 7.89 20.26 -11.46
CA ALA A 46 6.64 20.76 -10.88
C ALA A 46 5.44 19.87 -11.26
N SER A 47 5.00 19.08 -10.33
CA SER A 47 3.97 18.04 -10.43
C SER A 47 2.70 18.47 -9.72
N THR A 48 1.56 18.40 -10.39
CA THR A 48 0.28 18.83 -9.83
C THR A 48 -0.25 17.81 -8.84
N ILE A 49 -0.59 18.28 -7.64
CA ILE A 49 -1.25 17.49 -6.59
C ILE A 49 -2.46 18.25 -6.07
N ASP A 50 -3.63 17.61 -5.96
CA ASP A 50 -4.85 18.24 -5.42
C ASP A 50 -5.89 17.19 -5.00
N LEU A 51 -6.90 17.59 -4.25
CA LEU A 51 -8.13 16.86 -4.05
C LEU A 51 -9.26 17.55 -4.81
N ILE A 52 -10.12 16.75 -5.43
CA ILE A 52 -11.28 17.23 -6.18
C ILE A 52 -12.53 16.93 -5.38
N LEU A 53 -13.27 17.97 -5.07
CA LEU A 53 -14.60 17.89 -4.45
C LEU A 53 -15.69 17.93 -5.53
N GLU A 54 -16.94 18.03 -5.09
CA GLU A 54 -18.12 18.17 -5.93
C GLU A 54 -17.94 19.29 -6.98
N ASP A 55 -18.53 19.12 -8.13
CA ASP A 55 -18.46 20.04 -9.28
C ASP A 55 -17.02 20.34 -9.78
N GLY A 56 -16.09 19.42 -9.53
CA GLY A 56 -14.69 19.58 -9.95
C GLY A 56 -13.90 20.61 -9.14
N LYS A 57 -14.39 21.01 -7.97
CA LYS A 57 -13.76 22.01 -7.11
C LYS A 57 -12.43 21.49 -6.58
N GLN A 58 -11.35 22.16 -6.93
CA GLN A 58 -10.01 21.92 -6.41
C GLN A 58 -9.84 22.49 -5.00
N VAL A 59 -9.18 21.73 -4.14
CA VAL A 59 -8.99 22.09 -2.73
C VAL A 59 -7.78 22.98 -2.51
N TYR A 60 -6.66 22.65 -3.19
CA TYR A 60 -5.35 23.28 -2.95
C TYR A 60 -4.97 24.33 -3.98
N SER A 61 -5.53 24.27 -5.17
CA SER A 61 -5.32 25.29 -6.20
C SER A 61 -5.87 26.64 -5.74
N GLN A 62 -5.05 27.68 -5.80
CA GLN A 62 -5.34 29.04 -5.32
C GLN A 62 -5.75 29.12 -3.83
N ALA A 63 -5.39 28.11 -3.04
CA ALA A 63 -5.80 28.04 -1.66
C ALA A 63 -5.05 29.06 -0.79
N LYS A 64 -5.78 29.67 0.15
CA LYS A 64 -5.18 30.60 1.13
C LYS A 64 -4.71 29.84 2.36
N VAL A 65 -3.42 29.97 2.66
CA VAL A 65 -2.81 29.39 3.85
C VAL A 65 -3.22 30.21 5.09
N ALA A 66 -3.85 29.54 6.05
CA ALA A 66 -4.20 30.13 7.34
C ALA A 66 -3.01 30.07 8.32
N ARG A 67 -2.24 28.96 8.26
CA ARG A 67 -1.05 28.77 9.12
C ARG A 67 -0.05 27.87 8.40
N SER A 68 1.23 28.24 8.54
CA SER A 68 2.37 27.40 8.15
C SER A 68 3.18 27.08 9.42
N LYS A 69 3.46 25.81 9.65
CA LYS A 69 4.30 25.33 10.75
C LYS A 69 5.43 24.47 10.19
N ARG A 70 6.64 24.69 10.73
CA ARG A 70 7.80 23.84 10.47
C ARG A 70 8.18 23.11 11.75
N SER A 71 8.61 21.86 11.61
CA SER A 71 9.12 21.05 12.72
C SER A 71 10.14 20.04 12.19
N SER A 72 10.96 19.51 13.08
CA SER A 72 11.85 18.38 12.80
C SER A 72 11.39 17.19 13.61
N ILE A 73 11.49 16.01 13.01
CA ILE A 73 11.24 14.72 13.63
C ILE A 73 12.60 14.04 13.80
N ASN A 74 12.83 13.48 14.97
CA ASN A 74 14.00 12.63 15.26
C ASN A 74 13.58 11.66 16.35
N GLU A 75 13.12 10.49 15.95
CA GLU A 75 12.56 9.50 16.85
C GLU A 75 13.08 8.10 16.53
N VAL A 76 13.16 7.23 17.52
CA VAL A 76 13.42 5.81 17.35
C VAL A 76 12.07 5.12 17.22
N ILE A 77 11.90 4.37 16.14
CA ILE A 77 10.71 3.56 15.88
C ILE A 77 11.05 2.11 16.23
N GLU A 78 10.32 1.56 17.19
CA GLU A 78 10.37 0.15 17.52
C GLU A 78 9.58 -0.65 16.48
N ALA A 79 10.21 -1.67 15.90
CA ALA A 79 9.67 -2.44 14.80
C ALA A 79 9.95 -3.95 14.97
N PRO A 80 9.38 -4.59 16.01
CA PRO A 80 9.81 -5.92 16.47
C PRO A 80 9.62 -7.04 15.44
N MET A 81 8.75 -6.83 14.43
CA MET A 81 8.49 -7.81 13.36
C MET A 81 8.90 -7.32 11.97
N TYR A 82 9.78 -6.34 11.93
CA TYR A 82 10.32 -5.79 10.70
C TYR A 82 11.75 -6.30 10.48
N ARG A 83 12.37 -6.00 9.34
CA ARG A 83 13.76 -6.40 9.04
C ARG A 83 14.81 -5.84 10.03
N GLN A 84 14.44 -4.81 10.78
CA GLN A 84 15.20 -4.21 11.87
C GLN A 84 14.29 -4.10 13.09
N ALA A 85 14.78 -4.48 14.28
CA ALA A 85 14.00 -4.38 15.51
C ALA A 85 13.65 -2.94 15.89
N SER A 86 14.50 -2.00 15.50
CA SER A 86 14.27 -0.56 15.61
C SER A 86 15.12 0.20 14.59
N PHE A 87 14.71 1.43 14.27
CA PHE A 87 15.48 2.34 13.44
C PHE A 87 15.17 3.80 13.79
N THR A 88 16.12 4.70 13.51
CA THR A 88 15.92 6.13 13.73
C THR A 88 15.27 6.76 12.51
N PHE A 89 14.11 7.39 12.68
CA PHE A 89 13.45 8.17 11.66
C PHE A 89 13.72 9.67 11.85
N LYS A 90 14.30 10.30 10.83
CA LYS A 90 14.60 11.74 10.81
C LYS A 90 13.94 12.40 9.63
N ALA A 91 13.22 13.50 9.88
CA ALA A 91 12.57 14.28 8.85
C ALA A 91 12.45 15.75 9.24
N ASN A 92 12.43 16.62 8.26
CA ASN A 92 11.91 17.98 8.41
C ASN A 92 10.50 18.04 7.81
N GLN A 93 9.60 18.69 8.53
CA GLN A 93 8.18 18.75 8.20
C GLN A 93 7.75 20.19 7.92
N LEU A 94 6.94 20.35 6.90
CA LEU A 94 6.12 21.50 6.61
C LEU A 94 4.64 21.11 6.75
N ASP A 95 3.90 21.78 7.62
CA ASP A 95 2.45 21.62 7.79
C ASP A 95 1.76 22.93 7.40
N LEU A 96 0.94 22.88 6.35
CA LEU A 96 0.13 24.00 5.87
C LEU A 96 -1.33 23.75 6.18
N LYS A 97 -1.91 24.55 7.06
CA LYS A 97 -3.36 24.60 7.29
C LYS A 97 -3.97 25.66 6.39
N LEU A 98 -4.97 25.29 5.62
CA LEU A 98 -5.70 26.18 4.71
C LEU A 98 -6.92 26.80 5.40
N GLN A 99 -7.43 27.93 4.84
CA GLN A 99 -8.63 28.60 5.36
C GLN A 99 -9.91 27.81 5.07
N ASN A 100 -9.89 26.90 4.09
CA ASN A 100 -11.04 26.10 3.68
C ASN A 100 -11.25 24.82 4.53
N GLY A 101 -10.49 24.65 5.63
CA GLY A 101 -10.60 23.48 6.51
C GLY A 101 -9.79 22.27 6.10
N PHE A 102 -8.99 22.37 5.03
CA PHE A 102 -8.02 21.35 4.63
C PHE A 102 -6.60 21.74 5.05
N GLY A 103 -5.69 20.79 4.88
CA GLY A 103 -4.27 21.03 5.07
C GLY A 103 -3.42 19.99 4.33
N LEU A 104 -2.13 20.30 4.23
CA LEU A 104 -1.14 19.50 3.54
C LEU A 104 0.12 19.42 4.38
N ILE A 105 0.59 18.22 4.64
CA ILE A 105 1.87 17.95 5.26
C ILE A 105 2.84 17.49 4.18
N VAL A 106 4.04 18.09 4.16
CA VAL A 106 5.16 17.64 3.33
C VAL A 106 6.34 17.34 4.26
N LEU A 107 6.90 16.13 4.11
CA LEU A 107 8.10 15.67 4.82
C LEU A 107 9.26 15.54 3.83
N ALA A 108 10.44 15.98 4.26
CA ALA A 108 11.69 15.64 3.59
C ALA A 108 12.58 14.86 4.56
N THR A 109 12.96 13.67 4.16
CA THR A 109 13.86 12.77 4.88
C THR A 109 15.14 12.58 4.08
N ASP A 110 16.14 11.94 4.65
CA ASP A 110 17.37 11.59 3.93
C ASP A 110 17.13 10.44 2.91
N GLU A 111 15.95 9.79 2.98
CA GLU A 111 15.52 8.68 2.14
C GLU A 111 14.46 9.08 1.09
N GLY A 112 14.00 10.33 1.07
CA GLY A 112 12.99 10.79 0.11
C GLY A 112 12.06 11.88 0.63
N VAL A 113 10.96 12.06 -0.08
CA VAL A 113 9.90 13.04 0.22
C VAL A 113 8.59 12.31 0.39
N ALA A 114 7.77 12.73 1.34
CA ALA A 114 6.39 12.27 1.45
C ALA A 114 5.44 13.44 1.62
N TYR A 115 4.22 13.30 1.15
CA TYR A 115 3.16 14.24 1.43
C TYR A 115 1.84 13.53 1.74
N ARG A 116 0.99 14.21 2.50
CA ARG A 116 -0.39 13.77 2.73
C ARG A 116 -1.31 14.95 2.86
N PHE A 117 -2.49 14.80 2.36
CA PHE A 117 -3.61 15.69 2.62
C PHE A 117 -4.28 15.37 3.95
N TYR A 118 -4.94 16.36 4.54
CA TYR A 118 -5.83 16.16 5.69
C TYR A 118 -6.97 17.16 5.68
N GLN A 119 -8.04 16.85 6.41
CA GLN A 119 -9.16 17.75 6.66
C GLN A 119 -9.45 17.91 8.14
N THR A 120 -9.93 19.08 8.53
CA THR A 120 -10.39 19.42 9.89
C THR A 120 -11.86 19.82 9.92
N ASN A 121 -12.58 19.61 8.83
CA ASN A 121 -14.00 19.85 8.71
C ASN A 121 -14.77 18.93 9.66
N LYS A 122 -15.91 19.43 10.22
CA LYS A 122 -16.73 18.64 11.14
C LYS A 122 -17.80 17.81 10.47
N GLY A 123 -18.20 18.17 9.26
CA GLY A 123 -19.24 17.48 8.50
C GLY A 123 -18.68 16.44 7.53
N ALA A 124 -19.58 15.83 6.76
CA ALA A 124 -19.23 14.92 5.70
C ALA A 124 -18.45 15.63 4.58
N THR A 125 -17.43 14.96 4.07
CA THR A 125 -16.65 15.40 2.91
C THR A 125 -16.59 14.26 1.91
N THR A 126 -17.00 14.50 0.68
CA THR A 126 -16.91 13.56 -0.43
C THR A 126 -15.76 13.97 -1.32
N ILE A 127 -14.85 13.05 -1.59
CA ILE A 127 -13.69 13.22 -2.48
C ILE A 127 -14.03 12.55 -3.81
N TYR A 128 -14.19 13.34 -4.85
CA TYR A 128 -14.50 12.84 -6.18
C TYR A 128 -13.30 12.31 -6.91
N ASN A 129 -12.12 12.92 -6.67
CA ASN A 129 -10.84 12.43 -7.19
C ASN A 129 -9.65 12.99 -6.40
N GLU A 130 -8.50 12.37 -6.54
CA GLU A 130 -7.21 12.91 -6.14
C GLU A 130 -6.37 13.09 -7.41
N VAL A 131 -5.78 14.26 -7.55
CA VAL A 131 -4.81 14.56 -8.61
C VAL A 131 -3.42 14.34 -8.04
N ALA A 132 -2.65 13.48 -8.68
CA ALA A 132 -1.22 13.34 -8.49
C ALA A 132 -0.62 13.03 -9.87
N ASP A 133 -0.13 14.06 -10.54
CA ASP A 133 0.47 13.99 -11.87
C ASP A 133 1.97 14.23 -11.72
N TYR A 134 2.72 13.14 -11.55
CA TYR A 134 4.16 13.15 -11.27
C TYR A 134 4.94 13.34 -12.57
N HIS A 135 5.49 14.53 -12.77
CA HIS A 135 6.22 14.92 -13.96
C HIS A 135 7.74 14.85 -13.74
N PHE A 136 8.45 14.13 -14.61
CA PHE A 136 9.88 13.88 -14.43
C PHE A 136 10.78 14.79 -15.31
N GLY A 137 10.22 15.84 -15.89
CA GLY A 137 10.94 16.86 -16.69
C GLY A 137 11.44 16.39 -18.05
N ALA A 138 11.88 15.14 -18.14
CA ALA A 138 12.33 14.49 -19.35
C ALA A 138 11.71 13.09 -19.46
N ASP A 139 11.88 12.45 -20.62
CA ASP A 139 11.54 11.04 -20.75
C ASP A 139 12.49 10.20 -19.90
N ARG A 140 11.94 9.35 -19.04
CA ARG A 140 12.66 8.52 -18.07
C ARG A 140 12.28 7.06 -18.24
N THR A 141 13.20 6.18 -17.93
CA THR A 141 12.90 4.75 -17.80
C THR A 141 12.15 4.51 -16.50
N ALA A 142 11.09 3.72 -16.57
CA ALA A 142 10.32 3.28 -15.42
C ALA A 142 10.10 1.77 -15.46
N TRP A 143 9.97 1.16 -14.28
CA TRP A 143 9.56 -0.23 -14.11
C TRP A 143 8.09 -0.26 -13.69
N LEU A 144 7.25 -0.74 -14.60
CA LEU A 144 5.79 -0.72 -14.49
C LEU A 144 5.22 -2.15 -14.49
N ALA A 145 4.49 -2.51 -13.45
CA ALA A 145 3.72 -3.74 -13.41
C ALA A 145 2.25 -3.42 -13.73
N TYR A 146 1.84 -3.76 -14.94
CA TYR A 146 0.49 -3.44 -15.43
C TYR A 146 -0.57 -4.37 -14.86
N SER A 147 -1.78 -3.87 -14.68
CA SER A 147 -2.94 -4.72 -14.43
C SER A 147 -3.15 -5.68 -15.62
N THR A 148 -3.39 -6.95 -15.33
CA THR A 148 -3.58 -7.97 -16.37
C THR A 148 -4.96 -7.92 -17.02
N ASN A 149 -5.95 -7.35 -16.34
CA ASN A 149 -7.33 -7.24 -16.85
C ASN A 149 -7.55 -5.85 -17.47
N LYS A 150 -7.62 -5.81 -18.80
CA LYS A 150 -7.81 -4.55 -19.56
C LYS A 150 -9.25 -4.00 -19.46
N GLU A 151 -10.25 -4.87 -19.25
CA GLU A 151 -11.65 -4.45 -19.19
C GLU A 151 -12.04 -3.93 -17.79
N LYS A 152 -11.52 -4.58 -16.76
CA LYS A 152 -11.75 -4.22 -15.34
C LYS A 152 -10.42 -4.13 -14.60
N PRO A 153 -9.59 -3.14 -14.92
CA PRO A 153 -8.18 -3.13 -14.49
C PRO A 153 -8.00 -3.01 -12.98
N MET A 154 -9.01 -2.54 -12.25
CA MET A 154 -8.98 -2.39 -10.79
C MET A 154 -9.72 -3.49 -10.03
N ALA A 155 -10.17 -4.56 -10.72
CA ALA A 155 -11.07 -5.56 -10.15
C ALA A 155 -10.44 -6.94 -9.94
N MET A 156 -9.16 -7.12 -10.26
CA MET A 156 -8.49 -8.43 -10.22
C MET A 156 -7.22 -8.38 -9.39
N ALA A 157 -6.67 -9.55 -9.10
CA ALA A 157 -5.36 -9.64 -8.44
C ALA A 157 -4.26 -8.95 -9.25
N PHE A 158 -3.38 -8.25 -8.56
CA PHE A 158 -2.30 -7.46 -9.16
C PHE A 158 -1.00 -8.27 -9.11
N GLN A 159 -0.90 -9.26 -9.98
CA GLN A 159 0.29 -10.09 -10.19
C GLN A 159 0.74 -9.96 -11.63
N ASN A 160 1.87 -9.34 -11.85
CA ASN A 160 2.49 -9.22 -13.16
C ASN A 160 3.99 -9.00 -13.03
N ILE A 161 4.73 -9.27 -14.10
CA ILE A 161 6.14 -8.91 -14.19
C ILE A 161 6.28 -7.39 -14.38
N TYR A 162 7.41 -6.86 -13.94
CA TYR A 162 7.77 -5.46 -14.22
C TYR A 162 8.28 -5.33 -15.64
N HIS A 163 7.74 -4.35 -16.36
CA HIS A 163 8.19 -3.95 -17.69
C HIS A 163 9.08 -2.72 -17.57
N GLU A 164 10.34 -2.86 -17.98
CA GLU A 164 11.25 -1.74 -18.12
C GLU A 164 10.93 -1.01 -19.43
N THR A 165 10.55 0.26 -19.34
CA THR A 165 10.12 1.04 -20.51
C THR A 165 10.34 2.54 -20.28
N ALA A 166 10.56 3.29 -21.37
CA ALA A 166 10.47 4.74 -21.32
C ALA A 166 9.02 5.17 -21.05
N ILE A 167 8.81 6.12 -20.15
CA ILE A 167 7.44 6.53 -19.73
C ILE A 167 6.61 6.95 -20.94
N CYS A 168 7.18 7.69 -21.90
CA CYS A 168 6.47 8.11 -23.11
C CYS A 168 6.08 6.96 -24.05
N LYS A 169 6.65 5.76 -23.87
CA LYS A 169 6.37 4.55 -24.66
C LYS A 169 5.60 3.48 -23.86
N ALA A 170 5.24 3.80 -22.62
CA ALA A 170 4.50 2.87 -21.77
C ALA A 170 3.13 2.53 -22.38
N GLU A 171 2.61 1.36 -22.07
CA GLU A 171 1.28 0.95 -22.50
C GLU A 171 0.21 1.87 -21.89
N ASP A 172 -0.86 2.13 -22.64
CA ASP A 172 -2.05 2.82 -22.11
C ASP A 172 -2.85 1.91 -21.18
N GLN A 173 -2.24 1.61 -20.04
CA GLN A 173 -2.75 0.71 -19.02
C GLN A 173 -2.36 1.21 -17.64
N ILE A 174 -3.18 0.93 -16.62
CA ILE A 174 -2.78 1.21 -15.25
C ILE A 174 -1.70 0.25 -14.78
N ALA A 175 -0.73 0.77 -14.04
CA ALA A 175 0.25 0.02 -13.29
C ALA A 175 0.01 0.20 -11.79
N PHE A 176 0.28 -0.85 -11.02
CA PHE A 176 0.17 -0.80 -9.57
C PHE A 176 1.51 -0.47 -8.91
N LEU A 177 1.47 0.07 -7.69
CA LEU A 177 2.66 0.37 -6.91
C LEU A 177 3.30 -0.91 -6.31
N PRO A 178 4.63 -0.88 -6.06
CA PRO A 178 5.55 0.23 -6.27
C PRO A 178 5.90 0.45 -7.76
N VAL A 179 6.21 1.70 -8.11
CA VAL A 179 6.73 2.06 -9.44
C VAL A 179 8.03 2.81 -9.26
N THR A 180 9.10 2.34 -9.90
CA THR A 180 10.42 2.95 -9.83
C THR A 180 10.74 3.67 -11.15
N ILE A 181 11.32 4.86 -11.06
CA ILE A 181 11.71 5.72 -12.18
C ILE A 181 13.20 6.02 -12.06
N ASP A 182 13.95 5.80 -13.12
CA ASP A 182 15.37 6.20 -13.20
C ASP A 182 15.48 7.69 -13.59
N CYS A 183 15.92 8.50 -12.63
CA CYS A 183 16.18 9.92 -12.83
C CYS A 183 17.67 10.21 -13.08
N ASN A 184 18.44 9.26 -13.58
CA ASN A 184 19.89 9.25 -13.86
C ASN A 184 20.76 9.34 -12.59
N LYS A 185 20.62 10.42 -11.80
CA LYS A 185 21.38 10.63 -10.56
C LYS A 185 20.94 9.70 -9.42
N ALA A 186 19.63 9.44 -9.37
CA ALA A 186 19.02 8.58 -8.38
C ALA A 186 17.73 7.97 -8.96
N LYS A 187 17.24 6.90 -8.38
CA LYS A 187 15.90 6.37 -8.66
C LYS A 187 14.90 6.97 -7.70
N VAL A 188 13.71 7.26 -8.21
CA VAL A 188 12.55 7.67 -7.44
C VAL A 188 11.55 6.53 -7.47
N THR A 189 11.16 6.01 -6.31
CA THR A 189 10.14 4.97 -6.20
C THR A 189 8.87 5.55 -5.60
N LEU A 190 7.76 5.44 -6.34
CA LEU A 190 6.43 5.81 -5.88
C LEU A 190 5.88 4.72 -4.97
N LEU A 191 5.49 5.11 -3.76
CA LEU A 191 4.96 4.24 -2.72
C LEU A 191 3.82 4.97 -1.99
N GLU A 192 3.07 4.23 -1.20
CA GLU A 192 2.03 4.78 -0.33
C GLU A 192 1.94 3.99 0.98
N THR A 193 1.37 4.62 2.01
CA THR A 193 1.09 3.96 3.29
C THR A 193 -0.06 4.66 4.03
N ASP A 194 -0.54 4.05 5.09
CA ASP A 194 -1.66 4.53 5.91
C ASP A 194 -2.96 4.66 5.10
N ILE A 195 -3.24 3.66 4.26
CA ILE A 195 -4.43 3.60 3.40
C ILE A 195 -5.61 3.13 4.26
N VAL A 196 -6.39 4.09 4.77
CA VAL A 196 -7.54 3.80 5.62
C VAL A 196 -8.78 4.49 5.07
N SER A 197 -9.79 3.68 4.73
CA SER A 197 -11.05 4.14 4.13
C SER A 197 -10.84 5.02 2.90
N TYR A 198 -9.84 4.67 2.10
CA TYR A 198 -9.45 5.38 0.88
C TYR A 198 -8.88 4.39 -0.13
N PRO A 199 -9.07 4.57 -1.46
CA PRO A 199 -8.53 3.64 -2.44
C PRO A 199 -7.01 3.73 -2.53
N GLY A 200 -6.36 2.59 -2.82
CA GLY A 200 -4.96 2.54 -3.21
C GLY A 200 -4.71 3.24 -4.55
N MET A 201 -3.51 3.76 -4.73
CA MET A 201 -3.11 4.50 -5.92
C MET A 201 -2.59 3.56 -7.01
N PHE A 202 -3.12 3.72 -8.21
CA PHE A 202 -2.54 3.22 -9.46
C PHE A 202 -1.94 4.38 -10.22
N VAL A 203 -1.11 4.10 -11.21
CA VAL A 203 -0.58 5.12 -12.11
C VAL A 203 -0.75 4.72 -13.56
N ARG A 204 -0.93 5.70 -14.42
CA ARG A 204 -0.95 5.59 -15.89
C ARG A 204 0.04 6.56 -16.49
N ALA A 205 0.79 6.13 -17.48
CA ALA A 205 1.70 7.00 -18.21
C ALA A 205 0.94 8.05 -19.03
N ASN A 206 1.43 9.28 -19.01
CA ASN A 206 0.88 10.42 -19.75
C ASN A 206 2.04 11.32 -20.24
N GLY A 207 2.53 11.10 -21.46
CA GLY A 207 3.74 11.75 -21.94
C GLY A 207 4.94 11.40 -21.07
N ASN A 208 5.58 12.37 -20.44
CA ASN A 208 6.72 12.19 -19.53
C ASN A 208 6.28 12.20 -18.04
N SER A 209 5.00 11.98 -17.77
CA SER A 209 4.47 11.92 -16.41
C SER A 209 3.79 10.60 -16.11
N LEU A 210 3.62 10.32 -14.80
CA LEU A 210 2.79 9.23 -14.28
C LEU A 210 1.62 9.86 -13.54
N LYS A 211 0.42 9.67 -14.08
CA LYS A 211 -0.81 10.21 -13.52
C LYS A 211 -1.49 9.19 -12.63
N ALA A 212 -1.83 9.59 -11.41
CA ALA A 212 -2.57 8.73 -10.48
C ALA A 212 -3.99 8.45 -10.95
N GLU A 213 -4.42 7.22 -10.74
CA GLU A 213 -5.80 6.74 -10.92
C GLU A 213 -6.26 6.00 -9.67
N PHE A 214 -7.55 6.11 -9.34
CA PHE A 214 -8.14 5.54 -8.13
C PHE A 214 -9.42 4.79 -8.46
N ALA A 215 -9.62 3.66 -7.76
CA ALA A 215 -10.88 2.94 -7.87
C ALA A 215 -12.02 3.78 -7.30
N PRO A 216 -13.16 3.89 -8.02
CA PRO A 216 -14.33 4.57 -7.51
C PRO A 216 -14.95 3.79 -6.34
N TYR A 217 -15.67 4.51 -5.46
CA TYR A 217 -16.29 3.93 -4.26
C TYR A 217 -17.32 2.87 -4.63
N PRO A 218 -17.35 1.70 -3.97
CA PRO A 218 -18.33 0.67 -4.23
C PRO A 218 -19.75 1.13 -3.88
N LYS A 219 -20.69 1.04 -4.84
CA LYS A 219 -22.11 1.31 -4.65
C LYS A 219 -22.89 0.05 -4.39
N LYS A 220 -22.60 -1.00 -5.17
CA LYS A 220 -23.26 -2.29 -5.07
C LYS A 220 -22.24 -3.41 -5.22
N MET A 221 -22.27 -4.32 -4.26
CA MET A 221 -21.49 -5.55 -4.29
C MET A 221 -22.35 -6.70 -4.83
N ASP A 222 -21.68 -7.68 -5.43
CA ASP A 222 -22.27 -8.96 -5.84
C ASP A 222 -21.24 -10.06 -5.60
N TYR A 223 -21.60 -11.35 -5.72
CA TYR A 223 -20.77 -12.48 -5.37
C TYR A 223 -20.56 -13.42 -6.55
N TYR A 224 -19.31 -13.90 -6.70
CA TYR A 224 -19.04 -15.10 -7.46
C TYR A 224 -19.41 -16.32 -6.60
N ARG A 225 -20.16 -17.28 -7.15
CA ARG A 225 -20.48 -18.53 -6.44
C ARG A 225 -19.23 -19.32 -6.06
N TRP A 226 -18.24 -19.29 -6.95
CA TRP A 226 -16.98 -19.92 -6.71
C TRP A 226 -16.20 -19.13 -5.64
N ARG A 227 -15.75 -19.78 -4.60
CA ARG A 227 -15.01 -19.22 -3.44
C ARG A 227 -15.76 -18.17 -2.60
N GLY A 228 -16.99 -17.86 -2.87
CA GLY A 228 -17.70 -16.81 -2.13
C GLY A 228 -17.06 -15.42 -2.23
N MET A 229 -16.28 -15.14 -3.29
CA MET A 229 -15.62 -13.85 -3.46
C MET A 229 -16.60 -12.77 -3.87
N SER A 230 -16.55 -11.62 -3.23
CA SER A 230 -17.30 -10.44 -3.64
C SER A 230 -16.60 -9.68 -4.76
N TYR A 231 -17.38 -8.99 -5.56
CA TYR A 231 -16.88 -8.02 -6.53
C TYR A 231 -17.76 -6.79 -6.58
N VAL A 232 -17.19 -5.66 -6.99
CA VAL A 232 -17.94 -4.42 -7.17
C VAL A 232 -18.75 -4.52 -8.45
N LYS A 233 -20.09 -4.50 -8.31
CA LYS A 233 -21.03 -4.54 -9.44
C LYS A 233 -21.34 -3.16 -9.99
N GLU A 234 -21.53 -2.19 -9.11
CA GLU A 234 -21.80 -0.79 -9.44
C GLU A 234 -20.92 0.11 -8.57
N THR A 235 -20.52 1.23 -9.11
CA THR A 235 -19.68 2.22 -8.41
C THR A 235 -20.41 3.56 -8.28
N GLU A 236 -20.00 4.32 -7.29
CA GLU A 236 -20.34 5.75 -7.20
C GLU A 236 -19.43 6.56 -8.14
N ASP A 237 -19.71 7.85 -8.27
CA ASP A 237 -18.93 8.81 -9.06
C ASP A 237 -17.84 9.52 -8.24
N TYR A 238 -17.60 9.05 -7.02
CA TYR A 238 -16.56 9.54 -6.11
C TYR A 238 -15.66 8.39 -5.60
N ILE A 239 -14.51 8.73 -5.04
CA ILE A 239 -13.53 7.74 -4.58
C ILE A 239 -13.55 7.50 -3.07
N ALA A 240 -13.97 8.50 -2.28
CA ALA A 240 -14.05 8.38 -0.81
C ALA A 240 -15.04 9.36 -0.20
N ARG A 241 -15.56 8.99 0.98
CA ARG A 241 -16.39 9.85 1.81
C ARG A 241 -16.05 9.69 3.27
N HIS A 242 -15.82 10.81 3.96
CA HIS A 242 -15.40 10.83 5.35
C HIS A 242 -16.27 11.78 6.19
N GLU A 243 -16.45 11.44 7.44
CA GLU A 243 -17.08 12.29 8.46
C GLU A 243 -15.99 12.91 9.33
N GLY A 244 -16.10 14.22 9.56
CA GLY A 244 -15.22 14.92 10.49
C GLY A 244 -13.75 15.03 10.07
N THR A 245 -12.86 15.08 11.04
CA THR A 245 -11.41 15.15 10.83
C THR A 245 -10.87 13.86 10.24
N HIS A 246 -10.12 13.97 9.14
CA HIS A 246 -9.53 12.82 8.47
C HIS A 246 -8.13 13.14 7.93
N SER A 247 -7.25 12.13 7.93
CA SER A 247 -5.94 12.18 7.28
C SER A 247 -5.91 11.17 6.13
N TYR A 248 -5.61 11.64 4.93
CA TYR A 248 -5.53 10.82 3.73
C TYR A 248 -4.21 10.02 3.69
N PRO A 249 -4.06 9.03 2.83
CA PRO A 249 -2.83 8.26 2.73
C PRO A 249 -1.59 9.12 2.50
N TRP A 250 -0.44 8.63 2.94
CA TRP A 250 0.84 9.19 2.56
C TRP A 250 1.16 8.78 1.13
N ARG A 251 1.56 9.75 0.31
CA ARG A 251 2.21 9.55 -0.98
C ARG A 251 3.70 9.71 -0.77
N ILE A 252 4.48 8.69 -1.10
CA ILE A 252 5.90 8.62 -0.82
C ILE A 252 6.66 8.57 -2.14
N LEU A 253 7.68 9.40 -2.25
CA LEU A 253 8.66 9.44 -3.33
C LEU A 253 10.01 9.11 -2.69
N ALA A 254 10.29 7.81 -2.59
CA ALA A 254 11.56 7.32 -2.04
C ALA A 254 12.68 7.58 -3.04
N VAL A 255 13.81 8.12 -2.56
CA VAL A 255 14.97 8.48 -3.38
C VAL A 255 16.13 7.57 -3.04
N THR A 256 16.70 6.91 -4.05
CA THR A 256 17.79 5.94 -3.86
C THR A 256 18.87 6.16 -4.92
N GLU A 257 20.09 6.42 -4.49
CA GLU A 257 21.27 6.60 -5.38
C GLU A 257 21.96 5.26 -5.71
N ASP A 258 21.74 4.24 -4.89
CA ASP A 258 22.31 2.89 -5.03
C ASP A 258 21.18 1.85 -4.90
N ASP A 259 21.02 0.99 -5.89
CA ASP A 259 19.96 -0.02 -5.93
C ASP A 259 19.97 -0.96 -4.72
N THR A 260 21.13 -1.22 -4.14
CA THR A 260 21.25 -2.04 -2.92
C THR A 260 20.61 -1.39 -1.70
N GLN A 261 20.44 -0.07 -1.70
CA GLN A 261 19.78 0.68 -0.64
C GLN A 261 18.24 0.71 -0.79
N MET A 262 17.71 0.43 -1.98
CA MET A 262 16.26 0.52 -2.23
C MET A 262 15.44 -0.37 -1.27
N PRO A 263 15.78 -1.65 -1.02
CA PRO A 263 15.06 -2.48 -0.07
C PRO A 263 15.20 -2.04 1.39
N LEU A 264 16.15 -1.14 1.68
CA LEU A 264 16.42 -0.65 3.02
C LEU A 264 15.66 0.62 3.38
N ASN A 265 14.92 1.22 2.45
CA ASN A 265 14.10 2.39 2.70
C ASN A 265 13.02 2.11 3.76
N ASN A 266 12.94 2.94 4.79
CA ASN A 266 12.06 2.75 5.94
C ASN A 266 10.81 3.64 5.90
N MET A 267 10.65 4.50 4.89
CA MET A 267 9.60 5.52 4.89
C MET A 267 8.18 4.95 4.97
N VAL A 268 7.90 3.83 4.28
CA VAL A 268 6.57 3.20 4.33
C VAL A 268 6.22 2.78 5.76
N TYR A 269 7.15 2.14 6.46
CA TYR A 269 6.95 1.70 7.84
C TYR A 269 6.86 2.89 8.81
N ALA A 270 7.79 3.85 8.67
CA ALA A 270 7.87 5.02 9.56
C ALA A 270 6.62 5.92 9.50
N LEU A 271 5.99 6.00 8.33
CA LEU A 271 4.82 6.85 8.10
C LEU A 271 3.48 6.10 8.28
N ALA A 272 3.53 4.79 8.49
CA ALA A 272 2.36 4.01 8.85
C ALA A 272 1.83 4.40 10.24
N ARG A 273 0.56 4.10 10.49
CA ARG A 273 -0.04 4.29 11.82
C ARG A 273 0.70 3.45 12.85
N PRO A 274 0.84 3.94 14.08
CA PRO A 274 1.44 3.15 15.15
C PRO A 274 0.60 1.91 15.47
N ASN A 275 1.26 0.90 16.02
CA ASN A 275 0.61 -0.31 16.50
C ASN A 275 -0.54 0.01 17.46
N LYS A 276 -1.72 -0.59 17.22
CA LYS A 276 -2.91 -0.45 18.05
C LYS A 276 -3.21 -1.68 18.90
N ILE A 277 -2.54 -2.79 18.66
CA ILE A 277 -2.78 -4.08 19.32
C ILE A 277 -2.15 -4.09 20.73
N GLY A 278 -1.21 -3.20 21.00
CA GLY A 278 -0.41 -3.22 22.25
C GLY A 278 0.73 -4.21 22.15
N SER A 279 0.82 -5.20 23.08
CA SER A 279 1.86 -6.23 22.99
C SER A 279 1.66 -7.14 21.79
N THR A 280 2.76 -7.39 21.10
CA THR A 280 2.86 -8.32 19.95
C THR A 280 3.75 -9.53 20.29
N ASP A 281 4.08 -9.76 21.56
CA ASP A 281 5.00 -10.82 22.02
C ASP A 281 4.47 -12.22 21.72
N TRP A 282 3.16 -12.35 21.55
CA TRP A 282 2.48 -13.60 21.19
C TRP A 282 2.67 -13.98 19.72
N ILE A 283 3.00 -13.02 18.83
CA ILE A 283 3.26 -13.29 17.41
C ILE A 283 4.66 -13.88 17.29
N LYS A 284 4.76 -15.07 16.73
CA LYS A 284 6.02 -15.78 16.51
C LYS A 284 6.29 -15.85 14.99
N PRO A 285 7.08 -14.94 14.43
CA PRO A 285 7.50 -15.04 13.03
C PRO A 285 8.27 -16.33 12.78
N GLY A 286 8.08 -16.92 11.62
CA GLY A 286 8.76 -18.17 11.28
C GLY A 286 8.70 -18.47 9.79
N LYS A 287 9.39 -19.54 9.40
CA LYS A 287 9.36 -20.10 8.05
C LYS A 287 8.20 -21.09 7.95
N VAL A 288 7.65 -21.22 6.76
CA VAL A 288 6.48 -22.05 6.52
C VAL A 288 6.72 -23.03 5.37
N ALA A 289 6.31 -24.29 5.54
CA ALA A 289 6.14 -25.20 4.42
C ALA A 289 4.74 -25.01 3.84
N TRP A 290 4.67 -24.57 2.60
CA TRP A 290 3.43 -24.20 1.94
C TRP A 290 3.09 -25.16 0.81
N ASP A 291 1.95 -25.86 0.96
CA ASP A 291 1.49 -26.93 0.08
C ASP A 291 1.18 -26.45 -1.36
N TRP A 292 0.63 -25.29 -1.52
CA TRP A 292 0.33 -24.68 -2.82
C TRP A 292 1.56 -24.51 -3.73
N TRP A 293 2.74 -24.26 -3.14
CA TRP A 293 3.97 -24.05 -3.90
C TRP A 293 4.37 -25.24 -4.79
N ASN A 294 4.00 -26.45 -4.41
CA ASN A 294 4.17 -27.67 -5.23
C ASN A 294 2.85 -28.33 -5.63
N ASP A 295 1.76 -27.61 -5.63
CA ASP A 295 0.45 -28.12 -6.06
C ASP A 295 0.07 -29.40 -5.30
N TRP A 296 0.27 -29.42 -3.97
CA TRP A 296 0.10 -30.57 -3.06
C TRP A 296 0.83 -31.86 -3.49
N ASN A 297 1.73 -31.79 -4.47
CA ASN A 297 2.42 -32.96 -4.99
C ASN A 297 3.54 -33.45 -4.06
N LEU A 298 3.54 -34.72 -3.82
CA LEU A 298 4.62 -35.46 -3.14
C LEU A 298 5.10 -36.60 -4.03
N ARG A 299 6.37 -36.99 -3.90
CA ARG A 299 6.97 -38.12 -4.57
C ARG A 299 7.62 -39.07 -3.59
N GLY A 300 7.63 -40.38 -3.88
CA GLY A 300 8.24 -41.39 -3.03
C GLY A 300 7.44 -41.69 -1.77
N VAL A 301 6.13 -41.45 -1.80
CA VAL A 301 5.18 -41.75 -0.71
C VAL A 301 4.30 -42.95 -1.15
N ASP A 302 3.71 -43.63 -0.18
CA ASP A 302 2.85 -44.80 -0.37
C ASP A 302 1.35 -44.48 -0.30
N PHE A 303 1.01 -43.20 -0.35
CA PHE A 303 -0.36 -42.66 -0.36
C PHE A 303 -0.57 -41.71 -1.53
N VAL A 304 -1.83 -41.38 -1.82
CA VAL A 304 -2.18 -40.38 -2.85
C VAL A 304 -2.04 -38.98 -2.26
N ALA A 305 -1.08 -38.20 -2.78
CA ALA A 305 -0.89 -36.82 -2.37
C ALA A 305 -2.08 -35.94 -2.81
N GLY A 306 -2.41 -34.96 -1.99
CA GLY A 306 -3.52 -34.03 -2.21
C GLY A 306 -3.95 -33.35 -0.91
N ILE A 307 -5.15 -32.78 -0.90
CA ILE A 307 -5.71 -32.12 0.29
C ILE A 307 -6.26 -33.19 1.24
N ASN A 308 -5.38 -33.80 2.02
CA ASN A 308 -5.73 -34.87 2.95
C ASN A 308 -4.74 -34.98 4.10
N TYR A 309 -5.13 -35.71 5.14
CA TYR A 309 -4.36 -35.88 6.38
C TYR A 309 -2.93 -36.38 6.14
N ASP A 310 -2.74 -37.41 5.28
CA ASP A 310 -1.44 -38.03 5.08
C ASP A 310 -0.45 -37.05 4.41
N THR A 311 -0.93 -36.24 3.49
CA THR A 311 -0.14 -35.18 2.84
C THR A 311 0.29 -34.14 3.86
N TYR A 312 -0.62 -33.60 4.65
CA TYR A 312 -0.29 -32.58 5.64
C TYR A 312 0.56 -33.13 6.79
N LYS A 313 0.36 -34.37 7.17
CA LYS A 313 1.24 -35.06 8.11
C LYS A 313 2.69 -35.10 7.60
N TYR A 314 2.87 -35.43 6.31
CA TYR A 314 4.18 -35.40 5.67
C TYR A 314 4.81 -33.99 5.69
N TYR A 315 4.03 -32.93 5.40
CA TYR A 315 4.50 -31.54 5.51
C TYR A 315 4.90 -31.17 6.94
N ILE A 316 4.18 -31.63 7.96
CA ILE A 316 4.53 -31.43 9.37
C ILE A 316 5.85 -32.14 9.69
N ASP A 317 6.02 -33.40 9.29
CA ASP A 317 7.28 -34.14 9.50
C ASP A 317 8.44 -33.46 8.80
N PHE A 318 8.26 -32.97 7.58
CA PHE A 318 9.25 -32.19 6.84
C PHE A 318 9.60 -30.89 7.57
N ALA A 319 8.61 -30.12 7.98
CA ALA A 319 8.80 -28.88 8.70
C ALA A 319 9.59 -29.10 10.01
N ALA A 320 9.21 -30.10 10.80
CA ALA A 320 9.90 -30.46 12.04
C ALA A 320 11.34 -30.88 11.80
N ALA A 321 11.61 -31.72 10.77
CA ALA A 321 12.95 -32.20 10.44
C ALA A 321 13.88 -31.07 9.92
N HIS A 322 13.33 -30.01 9.32
CA HIS A 322 14.09 -28.94 8.71
C HIS A 322 14.05 -27.61 9.49
N GLY A 323 13.49 -27.58 10.68
CA GLY A 323 13.40 -26.39 11.51
C GLY A 323 12.55 -25.29 10.90
N LEU A 324 11.43 -25.67 10.27
CA LEU A 324 10.38 -24.75 9.85
C LEU A 324 9.32 -24.69 10.95
N GLU A 325 8.88 -23.49 11.27
CA GLU A 325 7.99 -23.25 12.40
C GLU A 325 6.53 -23.60 12.07
N TYR A 326 6.15 -23.56 10.79
CA TYR A 326 4.74 -23.67 10.39
C TYR A 326 4.56 -24.51 9.12
N ILE A 327 3.33 -25.00 8.95
CA ILE A 327 2.76 -25.34 7.65
C ILE A 327 1.57 -24.43 7.34
N ILE A 328 1.25 -24.20 6.06
CA ILE A 328 -0.01 -23.58 5.63
C ILE A 328 -0.88 -24.66 5.00
N LEU A 329 -2.14 -24.71 5.39
CA LEU A 329 -3.21 -25.37 4.64
C LEU A 329 -3.82 -24.30 3.74
N ASP A 330 -3.53 -24.36 2.43
CA ASP A 330 -4.08 -23.47 1.43
C ASP A 330 -5.54 -23.82 1.10
N GLU A 331 -6.11 -23.23 0.06
CA GLU A 331 -7.48 -23.47 -0.35
C GLU A 331 -7.82 -24.94 -0.47
N GLY A 332 -8.99 -25.33 0.08
CA GLY A 332 -9.53 -26.68 -0.05
C GLY A 332 -9.58 -27.47 1.25
N TRP A 333 -9.00 -27.00 2.36
CA TRP A 333 -9.15 -27.64 3.66
C TRP A 333 -10.59 -27.54 4.21
N TYR A 334 -11.41 -26.62 3.66
CA TYR A 334 -12.86 -26.54 3.80
C TYR A 334 -13.51 -26.49 2.41
N ASP A 335 -14.80 -26.82 2.29
CA ASP A 335 -15.52 -26.80 1.02
C ASP A 335 -15.77 -25.36 0.55
N SER A 336 -14.93 -24.91 -0.41
CA SER A 336 -15.01 -23.56 -0.96
C SER A 336 -16.34 -23.26 -1.64
N ASN A 337 -17.08 -24.26 -2.12
CA ASN A 337 -18.40 -24.06 -2.73
C ASN A 337 -19.48 -23.78 -1.70
N LYS A 338 -19.31 -24.28 -0.47
CA LYS A 338 -20.19 -24.00 0.66
C LYS A 338 -19.79 -22.73 1.38
N ALA A 339 -18.56 -22.23 1.15
CA ALA A 339 -17.99 -21.03 1.79
C ALA A 339 -18.15 -21.06 3.33
N ASN A 340 -17.96 -22.21 3.95
CA ASN A 340 -18.13 -22.38 5.39
C ASN A 340 -16.86 -22.87 6.06
N ILE A 341 -16.05 -21.93 6.53
CA ILE A 341 -14.79 -22.24 7.24
C ILE A 341 -14.97 -22.97 8.56
N MET A 342 -16.19 -23.04 9.11
CA MET A 342 -16.46 -23.78 10.35
C MET A 342 -16.58 -25.30 10.11
N GLN A 343 -16.50 -25.74 8.86
CA GLN A 343 -16.58 -27.15 8.48
C GLN A 343 -15.38 -27.56 7.61
N PRO A 344 -14.26 -27.95 8.22
CA PRO A 344 -13.18 -28.63 7.49
C PRO A 344 -13.71 -29.86 6.74
N ILE A 345 -13.09 -30.22 5.63
CA ILE A 345 -13.41 -31.48 4.94
C ILE A 345 -12.91 -32.67 5.77
N ASP A 346 -13.63 -33.78 5.71
CA ASP A 346 -13.32 -34.98 6.51
C ASP A 346 -11.94 -35.56 6.18
N GLU A 347 -11.48 -35.45 4.94
CA GLU A 347 -10.20 -35.96 4.48
C GLU A 347 -8.99 -35.29 5.16
N VAL A 348 -9.14 -34.06 5.67
CA VAL A 348 -8.06 -33.33 6.36
C VAL A 348 -7.93 -33.80 7.81
N ARG A 349 -9.00 -34.27 8.45
CA ARG A 349 -9.02 -34.68 9.86
C ARG A 349 -8.37 -33.61 10.76
N LEU A 350 -8.79 -32.36 10.59
CA LEU A 350 -8.11 -31.19 11.15
C LEU A 350 -7.80 -31.28 12.67
N PRO A 351 -8.71 -31.77 13.55
CA PRO A 351 -8.38 -31.91 14.96
C PRO A 351 -7.18 -32.83 15.22
N GLU A 352 -7.14 -34.00 14.56
CA GLU A 352 -6.02 -34.96 14.70
C GLU A 352 -4.73 -34.40 14.12
N LEU A 353 -4.83 -33.62 13.03
CA LEU A 353 -3.69 -32.96 12.41
C LEU A 353 -3.08 -31.91 13.34
N ILE A 354 -3.90 -31.15 14.06
CA ILE A 354 -3.46 -30.16 15.05
C ILE A 354 -2.74 -30.84 16.21
N GLU A 355 -3.29 -31.93 16.75
CA GLU A 355 -2.61 -32.72 17.81
C GLU A 355 -1.24 -33.18 17.34
N TYR A 356 -1.17 -33.76 16.14
CA TYR A 356 0.10 -34.22 15.57
C TYR A 356 1.12 -33.10 15.35
N ALA A 357 0.67 -31.93 14.86
CA ALA A 357 1.51 -30.78 14.68
C ALA A 357 2.08 -30.25 16.00
N ASN A 358 1.25 -30.20 17.03
CA ASN A 358 1.65 -29.79 18.38
C ASN A 358 2.71 -30.74 18.98
N GLU A 359 2.59 -32.06 18.80
CA GLU A 359 3.61 -33.05 19.20
C GLU A 359 4.96 -32.79 18.53
N LYS A 360 4.95 -32.24 17.33
CA LYS A 360 6.15 -31.93 16.52
C LYS A 360 6.66 -30.49 16.70
N ASN A 361 5.99 -29.66 17.50
CA ASN A 361 6.23 -28.21 17.63
C ASN A 361 6.16 -27.47 16.29
N VAL A 362 5.23 -27.83 15.44
CA VAL A 362 4.94 -27.16 14.16
C VAL A 362 3.57 -26.52 14.25
N GLY A 363 3.49 -25.23 14.00
CA GLY A 363 2.21 -24.50 13.96
C GLY A 363 1.47 -24.73 12.64
N ILE A 364 0.15 -24.61 12.69
CA ILE A 364 -0.71 -24.66 11.50
C ILE A 364 -1.25 -23.27 11.22
N VAL A 365 -1.16 -22.84 9.94
CA VAL A 365 -1.80 -21.62 9.42
C VAL A 365 -2.91 -22.03 8.47
N LEU A 366 -4.10 -21.49 8.64
CA LEU A 366 -5.26 -21.76 7.78
C LEU A 366 -5.47 -20.58 6.82
N TRP A 367 -5.41 -20.85 5.52
CA TRP A 367 -5.78 -19.87 4.50
C TRP A 367 -7.30 -19.81 4.35
N THR A 368 -7.84 -18.62 4.09
CA THR A 368 -9.28 -18.45 3.82
C THR A 368 -9.55 -17.24 2.93
N VAL A 369 -10.69 -17.27 2.25
CA VAL A 369 -11.21 -16.11 1.50
C VAL A 369 -11.70 -15.05 2.48
N PHE A 370 -11.33 -13.79 2.25
CA PHE A 370 -11.66 -12.67 3.14
C PHE A 370 -13.14 -12.59 3.48
N ASN A 371 -14.05 -12.64 2.49
CA ASN A 371 -15.49 -12.56 2.76
C ASN A 371 -16.02 -13.69 3.65
N VAL A 372 -15.45 -14.89 3.47
CA VAL A 372 -15.89 -16.08 4.21
C VAL A 372 -15.55 -15.96 5.68
N ILE A 373 -14.36 -15.43 5.98
CA ILE A 373 -13.97 -15.18 7.39
C ILE A 373 -14.67 -13.96 7.97
N ASP A 374 -14.87 -12.89 7.16
CA ASP A 374 -15.50 -11.64 7.63
C ASP A 374 -16.93 -11.85 8.15
N GLU A 375 -17.69 -12.74 7.51
CA GLU A 375 -19.05 -13.12 7.95
C GLU A 375 -19.07 -13.75 9.34
N LYS A 376 -17.99 -14.41 9.79
CA LYS A 376 -17.89 -15.16 11.05
C LYS A 376 -16.58 -14.89 11.79
N LEU A 377 -16.01 -13.70 11.64
CA LEU A 377 -14.64 -13.38 12.09
C LEU A 377 -14.41 -13.78 13.58
N GLU A 378 -15.24 -13.29 14.47
CA GLU A 378 -15.08 -13.55 15.91
C GLU A 378 -15.29 -15.04 16.26
N GLU A 379 -16.33 -15.67 15.68
CA GLU A 379 -16.65 -17.09 15.89
C GLU A 379 -15.51 -17.98 15.39
N ALA A 380 -15.03 -17.74 14.17
CA ALA A 380 -13.97 -18.53 13.55
C ALA A 380 -12.62 -18.36 14.27
N CYS A 381 -12.22 -17.12 14.58
CA CYS A 381 -10.99 -16.87 15.32
C CYS A 381 -11.02 -17.53 16.70
N LYS A 382 -12.14 -17.44 17.43
CA LYS A 382 -12.28 -18.08 18.72
C LYS A 382 -12.21 -19.61 18.61
N HIS A 383 -12.96 -20.19 17.67
CA HIS A 383 -13.03 -21.64 17.46
C HIS A 383 -11.65 -22.23 17.16
N TYR A 384 -10.93 -21.66 16.20
CA TYR A 384 -9.62 -22.19 15.81
C TYR A 384 -8.53 -21.89 16.84
N ALA A 385 -8.60 -20.78 17.55
CA ALA A 385 -7.69 -20.53 18.67
C ALA A 385 -7.91 -21.54 19.83
N GLU A 386 -9.17 -21.93 20.13
CA GLU A 386 -9.47 -22.97 21.11
C GLU A 386 -8.98 -24.36 20.67
N MET A 387 -8.84 -24.61 19.37
CA MET A 387 -8.26 -25.83 18.82
C MET A 387 -6.72 -25.81 18.80
N GLY A 388 -6.08 -24.66 19.02
CA GLY A 388 -4.62 -24.52 19.05
C GLY A 388 -3.99 -23.99 17.75
N ILE A 389 -4.77 -23.31 16.90
CA ILE A 389 -4.29 -22.61 15.69
C ILE A 389 -4.04 -21.14 16.00
#